data_5ca167dd2a0cf545066703b2c9825c11
#
_entry.id   5ca167dd2a0cf545066703b2c9825c11
#
_cell.length_a   1.000
_cell.length_b   1.000
_cell.length_c   1.000
_cell.angle_alpha   90.00
_cell.angle_beta   90.00
_cell.angle_gamma   90.00
#
_symmetry.space_group_name_H-M   'P 1'
#
loop_
_entity.id
_entity.type
_entity.pdbx_description
1 polymer ?
#
loop_
_entity_poly.entity_id
_entity_poly.type
_entity_poly.pdbx_seq_one_letter_code
_entity_poly.pdbx_strand_id
1 'polypeptide(L)'
;MCDKANSPIDITETGVAGSCNQKCYYIFDYNDSTCKVERNNSFLKFDYDSSSKTPAKISGIDLNVGEVRIYCPSLHTFDGKRTVAEIVIGHGGNGTALLVCIPVNVSTENSEGSVLLNQIINQTKRLAPNTGDTAVLTTSGFNLNKLVPRSEFYFYEGTLPFEPCTGNYGIIVFKKNIFATIMPKTAITLSKLITPSNITTKPGTSYYTSSKSASTTEDDEIYISCQPVGDTSNDSIEGFQTILKQEDDYQNLSKLLLSSAILVGFLLVSCRISR
;
A
#
# COMPACT_ATOMS: atom_id res chain seq x y z
N MET A 1 23.44 -2.99 3.37
CA MET A 1 22.76 -2.47 4.60
C MET A 1 21.99 -1.22 4.25
N CYS A 2 20.77 -1.08 4.79
CA CYS A 2 19.86 0.03 4.51
C CYS A 2 20.21 1.30 5.32
N ASP A 3 21.47 1.72 5.30
CA ASP A 3 21.96 2.82 6.16
C ASP A 3 21.30 4.17 5.85
N LYS A 4 20.92 4.38 4.59
CA LYS A 4 20.23 5.60 4.12
C LYS A 4 18.69 5.51 4.15
N ALA A 5 18.14 4.35 4.52
CA ALA A 5 16.71 4.20 4.66
C ALA A 5 16.19 5.04 5.83
N ASN A 6 15.04 5.68 5.63
CA ASN A 6 14.30 6.40 6.66
C ASN A 6 13.06 5.62 7.14
N SER A 7 12.95 4.36 6.78
CA SER A 7 11.94 3.41 7.22
C SER A 7 12.58 2.06 7.57
N PRO A 8 11.94 1.22 8.38
CA PRO A 8 10.69 1.50 9.12
C PRO A 8 10.92 2.47 10.29
N ILE A 9 9.86 3.12 10.76
CA ILE A 9 9.92 4.04 11.90
C ILE A 9 9.36 3.42 13.19
N ASP A 10 9.67 4.04 14.31
CA ASP A 10 9.00 3.79 15.59
C ASP A 10 7.72 4.61 15.65
N ILE A 11 6.56 3.95 15.76
CA ILE A 11 5.26 4.60 15.86
C ILE A 11 5.00 4.98 17.31
N THR A 12 4.95 6.28 17.59
CA THR A 12 4.68 6.82 18.93
C THR A 12 3.59 7.89 18.85
N GLU A 13 2.82 8.06 19.92
CA GLU A 13 1.80 9.12 19.97
C GLU A 13 2.42 10.52 19.85
N THR A 14 3.61 10.71 20.41
CA THR A 14 4.36 11.97 20.33
C THR A 14 4.99 12.22 18.97
N GLY A 15 5.13 11.19 18.14
CA GLY A 15 5.64 11.25 16.78
C GLY A 15 4.58 11.58 15.72
N VAL A 16 3.33 11.87 16.13
CA VAL A 16 2.26 12.25 15.21
C VAL A 16 2.33 13.74 14.92
N ALA A 17 2.60 14.10 13.66
CA ALA A 17 2.71 15.49 13.21
C ALA A 17 1.35 16.17 12.95
N GLY A 18 0.28 15.38 12.78
CA GLY A 18 -1.06 15.88 12.51
C GLY A 18 -1.96 14.83 11.86
N SER A 19 -3.11 15.27 11.34
CA SER A 19 -4.05 14.39 10.63
C SER A 19 -3.89 14.52 9.12
N CYS A 20 -4.13 13.42 8.39
CA CYS A 20 -4.02 13.38 6.93
C CYS A 20 -5.30 12.92 6.24
N ASN A 21 -6.46 13.03 6.90
CA ASN A 21 -7.74 12.40 6.51
C ASN A 21 -8.04 12.41 5.00
N GLN A 22 -7.86 13.55 4.31
CA GLN A 22 -8.10 13.64 2.87
C GLN A 22 -6.92 13.14 2.03
N LYS A 23 -5.69 13.42 2.46
CA LYS A 23 -4.46 13.04 1.73
C LYS A 23 -4.08 11.56 1.90
N CYS A 24 -4.69 10.86 2.84
CA CYS A 24 -4.42 9.46 3.15
C CYS A 24 -5.68 8.60 3.02
N TYR A 25 -6.64 9.02 2.20
CA TYR A 25 -7.87 8.26 2.02
C TYR A 25 -7.55 6.96 1.30
N TYR A 26 -7.60 5.86 2.05
CA TYR A 26 -7.30 4.51 1.57
C TYR A 26 -8.57 3.67 1.55
N ILE A 27 -8.90 3.15 0.37
CA ILE A 27 -10.00 2.20 0.17
C ILE A 27 -9.49 0.95 -0.49
N PHE A 28 -10.11 -0.18 -0.19
CA PHE A 28 -9.71 -1.45 -0.76
C PHE A 28 -10.89 -2.42 -0.88
N ASP A 29 -10.78 -3.29 -1.89
CA ASP A 29 -11.64 -4.43 -2.09
C ASP A 29 -10.83 -5.49 -2.86
N TYR A 30 -10.15 -6.34 -2.10
CA TYR A 30 -9.27 -7.36 -2.65
C TYR A 30 -10.04 -8.55 -3.17
N ASN A 31 -9.69 -9.03 -4.35
CA ASN A 31 -10.26 -10.24 -4.92
C ASN A 31 -9.67 -11.50 -4.27
N ASP A 32 -10.35 -12.63 -4.44
CA ASP A 32 -9.76 -13.92 -4.11
C ASP A 32 -8.56 -14.19 -5.04
N SER A 33 -7.51 -14.76 -4.47
CA SER A 33 -6.27 -15.07 -5.16
C SER A 33 -5.81 -16.49 -4.84
N THR A 34 -5.00 -17.06 -5.71
CA THR A 34 -4.26 -18.28 -5.37
C THR A 34 -3.21 -17.92 -4.32
N CYS A 35 -3.04 -18.80 -3.34
CA CYS A 35 -2.06 -18.61 -2.29
C CYS A 35 -0.76 -19.34 -2.63
N LYS A 36 0.11 -18.72 -3.43
CA LYS A 36 1.45 -19.24 -3.70
C LYS A 36 2.46 -18.59 -2.78
N VAL A 37 3.14 -19.43 -1.98
CA VAL A 37 4.17 -18.98 -1.04
C VAL A 37 5.56 -19.27 -1.58
N GLU A 38 6.49 -18.36 -1.32
CA GLU A 38 7.94 -18.54 -1.41
C GLU A 38 8.53 -18.29 -0.02
N ARG A 39 9.24 -19.28 0.52
CA ARG A 39 9.91 -19.13 1.81
C ARG A 39 11.29 -18.53 1.61
N ASN A 40 11.44 -17.26 2.01
CA ASN A 40 12.74 -16.60 2.10
C ASN A 40 13.36 -16.75 3.48
N ASN A 41 14.62 -16.39 3.63
CA ASN A 41 15.34 -16.51 4.91
C ASN A 41 14.68 -15.65 6.01
N SER A 42 14.29 -14.41 5.70
CA SER A 42 13.80 -13.42 6.69
C SER A 42 12.33 -13.04 6.54
N PHE A 43 11.61 -13.64 5.59
CA PHE A 43 10.17 -13.41 5.38
C PHE A 43 9.53 -14.55 4.58
N LEU A 44 8.20 -14.64 4.66
CA LEU A 44 7.41 -15.41 3.71
C LEU A 44 6.86 -14.43 2.67
N LYS A 45 7.03 -14.75 1.38
CA LYS A 45 6.48 -13.97 0.27
C LYS A 45 5.29 -14.70 -0.33
N PHE A 46 4.25 -13.96 -0.66
CA PHE A 46 3.07 -14.47 -1.34
C PHE A 46 2.86 -13.68 -2.63
N ASP A 47 2.69 -14.40 -3.72
CA ASP A 47 2.22 -13.83 -4.96
C ASP A 47 0.72 -13.53 -4.84
N TYR A 48 0.25 -12.49 -5.52
CA TYR A 48 -1.15 -12.10 -5.60
C TYR A 48 -1.56 -12.05 -7.06
N ASP A 49 -2.66 -12.70 -7.39
CA ASP A 49 -3.13 -12.80 -8.77
C ASP A 49 -3.60 -11.43 -9.26
N SER A 50 -3.18 -11.05 -10.47
CA SER A 50 -3.65 -9.84 -11.12
C SER A 50 -5.15 -9.94 -11.42
N SER A 51 -5.87 -8.83 -11.25
CA SER A 51 -7.30 -8.72 -11.50
C SER A 51 -7.58 -7.59 -12.48
N SER A 52 -8.68 -7.70 -13.23
CA SER A 52 -9.18 -6.60 -14.06
C SER A 52 -9.73 -5.43 -13.21
N LYS A 53 -10.14 -5.71 -11.98
CA LYS A 53 -10.58 -4.70 -11.01
C LYS A 53 -9.39 -4.32 -10.12
N THR A 54 -9.10 -3.03 -10.05
CA THR A 54 -8.06 -2.51 -9.17
C THR A 54 -8.42 -2.73 -7.70
N PRO A 55 -7.58 -3.45 -6.92
CA PRO A 55 -7.94 -3.88 -5.58
C PRO A 55 -7.82 -2.80 -4.51
N ALA A 56 -7.13 -1.69 -4.78
CA ALA A 56 -6.93 -0.64 -3.79
C ALA A 56 -6.79 0.74 -4.44
N LYS A 57 -7.09 1.79 -3.66
CA LYS A 57 -6.86 3.20 -4.04
C LYS A 57 -6.31 3.97 -2.84
N ILE A 58 -5.41 4.90 -3.11
CA ILE A 58 -4.96 5.90 -2.15
C ILE A 58 -5.19 7.29 -2.75
N SER A 59 -5.96 8.14 -2.07
CA SER A 59 -6.27 9.50 -2.55
C SER A 59 -6.78 9.53 -4.02
N GLY A 60 -7.60 8.56 -4.40
CA GLY A 60 -8.15 8.42 -5.74
C GLY A 60 -7.26 7.73 -6.77
N ILE A 61 -6.00 7.43 -6.45
CA ILE A 61 -5.06 6.76 -7.35
C ILE A 61 -5.23 5.24 -7.24
N ASP A 62 -5.50 4.58 -8.36
CA ASP A 62 -5.64 3.14 -8.48
C ASP A 62 -4.31 2.40 -8.31
N LEU A 63 -4.31 1.36 -7.45
CA LEU A 63 -3.13 0.60 -7.10
C LEU A 63 -3.39 -0.91 -7.21
N ASN A 64 -2.47 -1.62 -7.84
CA ASN A 64 -2.45 -3.09 -7.89
C ASN A 64 -1.57 -3.65 -6.79
N VAL A 65 -1.85 -4.88 -6.35
CA VAL A 65 -0.96 -5.62 -5.44
C VAL A 65 0.22 -6.15 -6.25
N GLY A 66 1.44 -5.86 -5.79
CA GLY A 66 2.67 -6.44 -6.33
C GLY A 66 3.05 -7.71 -5.59
N GLU A 67 3.14 -7.64 -4.27
CA GLU A 67 3.51 -8.78 -3.43
C GLU A 67 2.99 -8.60 -2.00
N VAL A 68 2.89 -9.70 -1.28
CA VAL A 68 2.59 -9.73 0.15
C VAL A 68 3.73 -10.41 0.89
N ARG A 69 4.21 -9.82 1.98
CA ARG A 69 5.26 -10.39 2.82
C ARG A 69 4.81 -10.51 4.27
N ILE A 70 5.28 -11.55 4.96
CA ILE A 70 5.13 -11.70 6.41
C ILE A 70 6.51 -11.73 7.04
N TYR A 71 6.77 -10.80 7.94
CA TYR A 71 8.00 -10.69 8.75
C TYR A 71 7.73 -11.13 10.19
N CYS A 72 8.74 -11.68 10.85
CA CYS A 72 8.70 -12.05 12.26
C CYS A 72 10.08 -11.78 12.90
N PRO A 73 10.16 -10.88 13.89
CA PRO A 73 9.13 -9.99 14.40
C PRO A 73 8.75 -8.88 13.38
N SER A 74 7.85 -7.97 13.79
CA SER A 74 7.46 -6.82 12.96
C SER A 74 8.65 -5.95 12.54
N LEU A 75 8.54 -5.27 11.40
CA LEU A 75 9.52 -4.27 10.95
C LEU A 75 9.38 -2.97 11.76
N HIS A 76 8.15 -2.47 11.90
CA HIS A 76 7.84 -1.30 12.72
C HIS A 76 7.89 -1.65 14.21
N THR A 77 8.18 -0.65 15.01
CA THR A 77 8.01 -0.68 16.47
C THR A 77 6.89 0.26 16.90
N PHE A 78 6.34 0.01 18.08
CA PHE A 78 5.33 0.84 18.72
C PHE A 78 5.81 1.14 20.13
N ASP A 79 6.20 2.39 20.40
CA ASP A 79 6.86 2.80 21.63
C ASP A 79 8.08 1.90 21.93
N GLY A 80 8.93 1.70 20.91
CA GLY A 80 10.12 0.86 20.97
C GLY A 80 9.90 -0.65 21.00
N LYS A 81 8.65 -1.13 20.94
CA LYS A 81 8.31 -2.57 21.03
C LYS A 81 7.79 -3.11 19.71
N ARG A 82 8.28 -4.27 19.32
CA ARG A 82 7.81 -5.01 18.14
C ARG A 82 6.57 -5.84 18.46
N THR A 83 5.70 -6.01 17.45
CA THR A 83 4.68 -7.06 17.48
C THR A 83 5.28 -8.39 17.04
N VAL A 84 4.52 -9.48 17.21
CA VAL A 84 4.97 -10.84 16.92
C VAL A 84 5.35 -11.02 15.45
N ALA A 85 4.58 -10.40 14.57
CA ALA A 85 4.85 -10.38 13.14
C ALA A 85 4.27 -9.12 12.49
N GLU A 86 4.54 -8.93 11.21
CA GLU A 86 3.95 -7.87 10.41
C GLU A 86 3.68 -8.38 8.99
N ILE A 87 2.46 -8.12 8.50
CA ILE A 87 2.11 -8.33 7.11
C ILE A 87 2.38 -7.02 6.38
N VAL A 88 3.12 -7.09 5.28
CA VAL A 88 3.42 -5.95 4.41
C VAL A 88 2.86 -6.25 3.02
N ILE A 89 1.89 -5.46 2.58
CA ILE A 89 1.30 -5.55 1.25
C ILE A 89 1.88 -4.42 0.41
N GLY A 90 2.64 -4.77 -0.62
CA GLY A 90 3.21 -3.83 -1.57
C GLY A 90 2.23 -3.56 -2.72
N HIS A 91 1.94 -2.28 -2.95
CA HIS A 91 1.07 -1.83 -4.03
C HIS A 91 1.83 -0.89 -4.96
N GLY A 92 1.43 -0.90 -6.25
CA GLY A 92 1.96 0.04 -7.23
C GLY A 92 0.95 0.34 -8.35
N GLY A 93 1.02 1.56 -8.87
CA GLY A 93 0.19 2.00 -10.00
C GLY A 93 0.33 3.50 -10.26
N ASN A 94 0.25 3.90 -11.52
CA ASN A 94 0.27 5.30 -11.95
C ASN A 94 1.40 6.16 -11.32
N GLY A 95 2.62 5.59 -11.21
CA GLY A 95 3.77 6.26 -10.62
C GLY A 95 3.75 6.35 -9.09
N THR A 96 2.73 5.81 -8.43
CA THR A 96 2.59 5.77 -6.97
C THR A 96 2.93 4.39 -6.45
N ALA A 97 3.63 4.33 -5.34
CA ALA A 97 3.94 3.11 -4.61
C ALA A 97 3.47 3.25 -3.15
N LEU A 98 2.81 2.21 -2.64
CA LEU A 98 2.24 2.18 -1.30
C LEU A 98 2.58 0.86 -0.61
N LEU A 99 2.99 0.93 0.65
CA LEU A 99 3.06 -0.22 1.55
C LEU A 99 1.93 -0.14 2.57
N VAL A 100 1.22 -1.25 2.77
CA VAL A 100 0.22 -1.40 3.81
C VAL A 100 0.75 -2.40 4.83
N CYS A 101 1.03 -1.90 6.03
CA CYS A 101 1.70 -2.62 7.11
C CYS A 101 0.71 -2.92 8.23
N ILE A 102 0.48 -4.22 8.49
CA ILE A 102 -0.51 -4.70 9.44
C ILE A 102 0.24 -5.45 10.55
N PRO A 103 0.24 -4.93 11.79
CA PRO A 103 0.84 -5.63 12.92
C PRO A 103 0.08 -6.93 13.19
N VAL A 104 0.81 -7.96 13.60
CA VAL A 104 0.26 -9.28 13.95
C VAL A 104 0.60 -9.60 15.40
N ASN A 105 -0.41 -9.93 16.19
CA ASN A 105 -0.26 -10.30 17.59
C ASN A 105 -0.78 -11.73 17.85
N VAL A 106 -0.50 -12.24 19.04
CA VAL A 106 -1.00 -13.54 19.47
C VAL A 106 -2.39 -13.38 20.11
N SER A 107 -3.32 -14.23 19.67
CA SER A 107 -4.63 -14.37 20.29
C SER A 107 -5.11 -15.81 20.20
N THR A 108 -5.95 -16.22 21.12
CA THR A 108 -6.69 -17.50 21.06
C THR A 108 -8.05 -17.33 20.39
N GLU A 109 -8.44 -16.12 20.06
CA GLU A 109 -9.69 -15.83 19.36
C GLU A 109 -9.57 -16.17 17.88
N ASN A 110 -10.61 -16.75 17.33
CA ASN A 110 -10.71 -17.12 15.92
C ASN A 110 -11.48 -16.04 15.14
N SER A 111 -10.76 -15.20 14.43
CA SER A 111 -11.31 -14.40 13.32
C SER A 111 -11.05 -15.10 12.00
N GLU A 112 -11.74 -14.71 10.92
CA GLU A 112 -11.46 -15.24 9.58
C GLU A 112 -10.00 -15.02 9.17
N GLY A 113 -9.44 -13.84 9.48
CA GLY A 113 -8.03 -13.52 9.25
C GLY A 113 -7.09 -14.40 10.06
N SER A 114 -7.42 -14.67 11.34
CA SER A 114 -6.64 -15.58 12.19
C SER A 114 -6.64 -17.00 11.63
N VAL A 115 -7.80 -17.52 11.22
CA VAL A 115 -7.92 -18.84 10.60
C VAL A 115 -7.06 -18.91 9.34
N LEU A 116 -7.16 -17.91 8.46
CA LEU A 116 -6.39 -17.84 7.21
C LEU A 116 -4.87 -17.83 7.49
N LEU A 117 -4.39 -16.96 8.39
CA LEU A 117 -2.96 -16.89 8.72
C LEU A 117 -2.44 -18.18 9.35
N ASN A 118 -3.21 -18.80 10.26
CA ASN A 118 -2.86 -20.08 10.85
C ASN A 118 -2.75 -21.18 9.80
N GLN A 119 -3.67 -21.24 8.82
CA GLN A 119 -3.61 -22.19 7.70
C GLN A 119 -2.37 -21.96 6.84
N ILE A 120 -2.11 -20.71 6.43
CA ILE A 120 -0.96 -20.33 5.61
C ILE A 120 0.35 -20.76 6.27
N ILE A 121 0.59 -20.35 7.52
CA ILE A 121 1.85 -20.61 8.22
C ILE A 121 2.08 -22.11 8.44
N ASN A 122 1.04 -22.84 8.86
CA ASN A 122 1.15 -24.27 9.11
C ASN A 122 1.34 -25.07 7.81
N GLN A 123 0.71 -24.69 6.70
CA GLN A 123 0.92 -25.31 5.40
C GLN A 123 2.29 -24.98 4.83
N THR A 124 2.78 -23.75 4.98
CA THR A 124 4.13 -23.36 4.57
C THR A 124 5.17 -24.24 5.25
N LYS A 125 5.06 -24.46 6.57
CA LYS A 125 5.95 -25.36 7.30
C LYS A 125 6.02 -26.76 6.68
N ARG A 126 4.90 -27.26 6.15
CA ARG A 126 4.80 -28.61 5.61
C ARG A 126 5.24 -28.70 4.15
N LEU A 127 4.86 -27.70 3.33
CA LEU A 127 4.98 -27.74 1.87
C LEU A 127 6.19 -26.97 1.33
N ALA A 128 6.71 -26.03 2.10
CA ALA A 128 7.91 -25.26 1.80
C ALA A 128 8.86 -25.24 3.02
N PRO A 129 9.42 -26.39 3.43
CA PRO A 129 10.18 -26.53 4.67
C PRO A 129 11.54 -25.83 4.63
N ASN A 130 12.13 -25.56 3.46
CA ASN A 130 13.45 -24.98 3.33
C ASN A 130 13.38 -23.57 2.75
N THR A 131 14.41 -22.77 3.00
CA THR A 131 14.60 -21.46 2.35
C THR A 131 14.75 -21.65 0.84
N GLY A 132 14.02 -20.87 0.05
CA GLY A 132 13.95 -20.97 -1.41
C GLY A 132 12.84 -21.91 -1.92
N ASP A 133 12.24 -22.71 -1.05
CA ASP A 133 11.10 -23.54 -1.45
C ASP A 133 9.88 -22.68 -1.81
N THR A 134 9.14 -23.12 -2.80
CA THR A 134 7.85 -22.55 -3.22
C THR A 134 6.74 -23.59 -3.16
N ALA A 135 5.53 -23.18 -2.80
CA ALA A 135 4.38 -24.05 -2.77
C ALA A 135 3.08 -23.31 -3.05
N VAL A 136 2.10 -23.98 -3.66
CA VAL A 136 0.71 -23.51 -3.71
C VAL A 136 -0.02 -24.09 -2.49
N LEU A 137 -0.56 -23.19 -1.67
CA LEU A 137 -1.27 -23.55 -0.45
C LEU A 137 -2.76 -23.68 -0.72
N THR A 138 -3.37 -24.68 -0.11
CA THR A 138 -4.82 -24.89 -0.17
C THR A 138 -5.46 -24.13 0.99
N THR A 139 -5.98 -22.93 0.73
CA THR A 139 -6.69 -22.13 1.71
C THR A 139 -8.16 -22.01 1.33
N SER A 140 -9.02 -21.72 2.29
CA SER A 140 -10.43 -21.40 2.04
C SER A 140 -10.58 -19.95 1.53
N GLY A 141 -9.99 -19.64 0.35
CA GLY A 141 -9.94 -18.30 -0.25
C GLY A 141 -8.82 -17.44 0.38
N PHE A 142 -7.73 -17.23 -0.39
CA PHE A 142 -6.71 -16.23 -0.04
C PHE A 142 -7.22 -14.86 -0.45
N ASN A 143 -7.85 -14.17 0.51
CA ASN A 143 -8.42 -12.85 0.32
C ASN A 143 -7.89 -11.89 1.38
N LEU A 144 -7.24 -10.83 0.93
CA LEU A 144 -6.61 -9.84 1.81
C LEU A 144 -7.63 -8.99 2.58
N ASN A 145 -8.91 -8.93 2.16
CA ASN A 145 -9.96 -8.28 2.93
C ASN A 145 -10.14 -8.89 4.34
N LYS A 146 -9.72 -10.15 4.52
CA LYS A 146 -9.74 -10.83 5.82
C LYS A 146 -8.62 -10.39 6.75
N LEU A 147 -7.57 -9.77 6.21
CA LEU A 147 -6.35 -9.40 6.92
C LEU A 147 -6.23 -7.89 7.12
N VAL A 148 -6.65 -7.09 6.16
CA VAL A 148 -6.54 -5.63 6.20
C VAL A 148 -7.67 -5.05 7.07
N PRO A 149 -7.36 -4.36 8.18
CA PRO A 149 -8.36 -3.79 9.04
C PRO A 149 -9.09 -2.61 8.37
N ARG A 150 -10.41 -2.52 8.59
CA ARG A 150 -11.21 -1.33 8.26
C ARG A 150 -11.19 -0.38 9.44
N SER A 151 -10.09 0.31 9.61
CA SER A 151 -9.83 1.10 10.81
C SER A 151 -8.86 2.23 10.53
N GLU A 152 -8.63 3.02 11.54
CA GLU A 152 -7.66 4.11 11.58
C GLU A 152 -6.23 3.60 11.46
N PHE A 153 -5.33 4.42 10.89
CA PHE A 153 -3.93 4.06 10.69
C PHE A 153 -3.01 5.28 10.78
N TYR A 154 -1.73 5.03 10.88
CA TYR A 154 -0.66 6.00 10.70
C TYR A 154 -0.19 5.99 9.26
N PHE A 155 0.17 7.16 8.74
CA PHE A 155 0.73 7.32 7.40
C PHE A 155 2.03 8.12 7.47
N TYR A 156 3.02 7.71 6.70
CA TYR A 156 4.24 8.47 6.48
C TYR A 156 4.82 8.15 5.10
N GLU A 157 5.72 9.00 4.61
CA GLU A 157 6.48 8.74 3.39
C GLU A 157 7.88 8.26 3.74
N GLY A 158 8.34 7.22 3.03
CA GLY A 158 9.63 6.63 3.32
C GLY A 158 10.17 5.76 2.19
N THR A 159 11.40 5.29 2.37
CA THR A 159 12.01 4.30 1.49
C THR A 159 11.45 2.91 1.77
N LEU A 160 11.74 1.92 0.92
CA LEU A 160 11.50 0.52 1.28
C LEU A 160 12.18 0.19 2.61
N PRO A 161 11.48 -0.43 3.59
CA PRO A 161 12.06 -0.84 4.86
C PRO A 161 12.95 -2.10 4.75
N PHE A 162 13.16 -2.60 3.55
CA PHE A 162 13.96 -3.77 3.19
C PHE A 162 14.66 -3.52 1.85
N GLU A 163 15.59 -4.38 1.49
CA GLU A 163 16.36 -4.22 0.24
C GLU A 163 15.43 -4.15 -1.01
N PRO A 164 15.70 -3.19 -1.93
CA PRO A 164 16.92 -2.37 -2.05
C PRO A 164 16.96 -1.09 -1.17
N CYS A 165 16.03 -0.85 -0.25
CA CYS A 165 16.02 0.28 0.69
C CYS A 165 16.00 1.67 0.02
N THR A 166 15.43 1.74 -1.16
CA THR A 166 15.37 2.94 -2.02
C THR A 166 13.92 3.23 -2.42
N GLY A 167 13.72 4.25 -3.22
CA GLY A 167 12.41 4.69 -3.68
C GLY A 167 11.73 5.62 -2.68
N ASN A 168 10.54 6.08 -3.06
CA ASN A 168 9.65 6.85 -2.20
C ASN A 168 8.29 6.16 -2.18
N TYR A 169 7.87 5.74 -1.00
CA TYR A 169 6.64 4.99 -0.77
C TYR A 169 5.76 5.73 0.21
N GLY A 170 4.47 5.82 -0.06
CA GLY A 170 3.50 6.01 1.00
C GLY A 170 3.49 4.75 1.87
N ILE A 171 3.47 4.91 3.18
CA ILE A 171 3.50 3.78 4.11
C ILE A 171 2.36 3.94 5.11
N ILE A 172 1.38 3.04 5.03
CA ILE A 172 0.29 2.88 5.99
C ILE A 172 0.72 1.88 7.05
N VAL A 173 0.57 2.23 8.31
CA VAL A 173 0.80 1.34 9.45
C VAL A 173 -0.44 1.33 10.35
N PHE A 174 -1.11 0.20 10.46
CA PHE A 174 -2.24 0.08 11.37
C PHE A 174 -1.78 0.13 12.83
N LYS A 175 -2.67 0.58 13.74
CA LYS A 175 -2.35 0.67 15.17
C LYS A 175 -2.04 -0.69 15.76
N LYS A 176 -1.20 -0.72 16.80
CA LYS A 176 -0.83 -1.96 17.52
C LYS A 176 -2.00 -2.70 18.19
N ASN A 177 -3.10 -2.03 18.44
CA ASN A 177 -4.35 -2.59 18.97
C ASN A 177 -5.37 -2.95 17.88
N ILE A 178 -5.07 -2.64 16.63
CA ILE A 178 -5.85 -2.96 15.43
C ILE A 178 -4.96 -3.85 14.58
N PHE A 179 -5.02 -5.14 14.81
CA PHE A 179 -4.04 -6.10 14.32
C PHE A 179 -4.71 -7.36 13.79
N ALA A 180 -4.00 -8.03 12.91
CA ALA A 180 -4.27 -9.44 12.61
C ALA A 180 -3.77 -10.31 13.76
N THR A 181 -4.33 -11.50 13.91
CA THR A 181 -3.98 -12.41 15.00
C THR A 181 -3.57 -13.78 14.51
N ILE A 182 -2.66 -14.41 15.26
CA ILE A 182 -2.30 -15.82 15.09
C ILE A 182 -2.31 -16.54 16.43
N MET A 183 -2.53 -17.85 16.41
CA MET A 183 -2.47 -18.67 17.62
C MET A 183 -1.04 -18.73 18.20
N PRO A 184 -0.86 -18.89 19.53
CA PRO A 184 0.48 -19.00 20.15
C PRO A 184 1.36 -20.07 19.50
N LYS A 185 0.82 -21.23 19.18
CA LYS A 185 1.54 -22.31 18.51
C LYS A 185 1.98 -21.93 17.08
N THR A 186 1.18 -21.17 16.38
CA THR A 186 1.50 -20.68 15.03
C THR A 186 2.59 -19.60 15.07
N ALA A 187 2.57 -18.75 16.09
CA ALA A 187 3.64 -17.77 16.31
C ALA A 187 5.01 -18.45 16.50
N ILE A 188 5.06 -19.50 17.32
CA ILE A 188 6.26 -20.34 17.50
C ILE A 188 6.68 -21.01 16.17
N THR A 189 5.71 -21.45 15.36
CA THR A 189 6.00 -22.02 14.05
C THR A 189 6.60 -20.99 13.12
N LEU A 190 6.02 -19.80 13.05
CA LEU A 190 6.49 -18.70 12.19
C LEU A 190 7.91 -18.27 12.57
N SER A 191 8.21 -18.11 13.85
CA SER A 191 9.54 -17.74 14.34
C SER A 191 10.64 -18.77 14.05
N LYS A 192 10.25 -20.02 13.74
CA LYS A 192 11.17 -21.10 13.29
C LYS A 192 11.29 -21.18 11.76
N LEU A 193 10.30 -20.66 11.03
CA LEU A 193 10.32 -20.64 9.58
C LEU A 193 11.20 -19.54 9.02
N ILE A 194 11.25 -18.38 9.68
CA ILE A 194 11.97 -17.21 9.20
C ILE A 194 12.95 -16.71 10.27
N THR A 195 14.13 -16.30 9.83
CA THR A 195 15.13 -15.67 10.69
C THR A 195 14.76 -14.22 10.90
N PRO A 196 14.80 -13.70 12.14
CA PRO A 196 14.54 -12.28 12.37
C PRO A 196 15.43 -11.38 11.51
N SER A 197 14.83 -10.39 10.88
CA SER A 197 15.58 -9.42 10.09
C SER A 197 16.31 -8.45 11.03
N ASN A 198 17.56 -8.07 10.66
CA ASN A 198 18.35 -7.09 11.38
C ASN A 198 17.95 -5.63 11.09
N ILE A 199 16.74 -5.42 10.56
CA ILE A 199 16.23 -4.09 10.24
C ILE A 199 15.94 -3.36 11.55
N THR A 200 16.53 -2.19 11.70
CA THR A 200 16.32 -1.30 12.86
C THR A 200 15.35 -0.19 12.50
N THR A 201 14.49 0.16 13.44
CA THR A 201 13.60 1.32 13.27
C THR A 201 14.38 2.62 13.35
N LYS A 202 13.91 3.61 12.62
CA LYS A 202 14.47 4.96 12.56
C LYS A 202 13.57 5.92 13.34
N PRO A 203 14.10 7.02 13.88
CA PRO A 203 13.26 8.12 14.30
C PRO A 203 12.48 8.66 13.10
N GLY A 204 11.20 8.98 13.29
CA GLY A 204 10.37 9.50 12.22
C GLY A 204 9.09 10.09 12.75
N THR A 205 8.42 10.88 11.90
CA THR A 205 7.10 11.42 12.17
C THR A 205 6.07 10.76 11.27
N SER A 206 4.87 10.60 11.77
CA SER A 206 3.73 10.05 11.03
C SER A 206 2.56 11.02 11.09
N TYR A 207 1.64 10.86 10.16
CA TYR A 207 0.33 11.49 10.19
C TYR A 207 -0.70 10.44 10.59
N TYR A 208 -1.78 10.89 11.21
CA TYR A 208 -2.84 10.02 11.66
C TYR A 208 -4.12 10.28 10.87
N THR A 209 -4.82 9.23 10.50
CA THR A 209 -6.17 9.35 9.96
C THR A 209 -7.18 8.78 10.93
N SER A 210 -8.22 9.56 11.23
CA SER A 210 -9.42 9.13 11.94
C SER A 210 -10.46 8.53 10.99
N SER A 211 -10.29 8.73 9.68
CA SER A 211 -11.16 8.11 8.68
C SER A 211 -10.84 6.63 8.60
N LYS A 212 -11.84 5.79 8.80
CA LYS A 212 -11.69 4.35 8.61
C LYS A 212 -11.43 4.08 7.13
N SER A 213 -10.50 3.17 6.83
CA SER A 213 -10.37 2.61 5.49
C SER A 213 -11.72 1.99 5.08
N ALA A 214 -12.30 2.45 3.98
CA ALA A 214 -13.61 2.02 3.54
C ALA A 214 -13.49 0.84 2.56
N SER A 215 -14.54 0.00 2.51
CA SER A 215 -14.75 -0.90 1.38
C SER A 215 -15.59 -0.17 0.35
N THR A 216 -15.28 -0.37 -0.93
CA THR A 216 -16.08 0.15 -2.05
C THR A 216 -17.41 -0.60 -2.18
N THR A 217 -18.35 -0.38 -1.27
CA THR A 217 -19.76 -0.63 -1.56
C THR A 217 -20.31 0.66 -2.15
N GLU A 218 -21.07 0.56 -3.23
CA GLU A 218 -21.51 1.64 -4.12
C GLU A 218 -22.36 2.77 -3.51
N ASP A 219 -22.48 2.85 -2.19
CA ASP A 219 -23.39 3.80 -1.51
C ASP A 219 -22.66 4.85 -0.64
N ASP A 220 -21.35 4.97 -0.71
CA ASP A 220 -20.68 6.05 0.03
C ASP A 220 -20.70 7.35 -0.78
N GLU A 221 -21.72 8.15 -0.55
CA GLU A 221 -21.73 9.57 -0.93
C GLU A 221 -20.48 10.24 -0.40
N ILE A 222 -19.67 10.76 -1.30
CA ILE A 222 -18.48 11.56 -0.96
C ILE A 222 -18.97 12.86 -0.31
N TYR A 223 -19.04 12.89 1.00
CA TYR A 223 -19.24 14.15 1.74
C TYR A 223 -17.96 14.99 1.63
N ILE A 224 -17.92 15.88 0.63
CA ILE A 224 -16.92 16.92 0.58
C ILE A 224 -17.31 17.98 1.61
N SER A 225 -16.76 17.88 2.83
CA SER A 225 -16.88 18.95 3.81
C SER A 225 -15.97 20.08 3.38
N CYS A 226 -16.47 21.02 2.59
CA CYS A 226 -15.81 22.30 2.37
C CYS A 226 -15.99 23.15 3.61
N GLN A 227 -15.03 23.15 4.53
CA GLN A 227 -14.97 24.18 5.55
C GLN A 227 -14.47 25.48 4.88
N PRO A 228 -15.22 26.59 4.95
CA PRO A 228 -14.70 27.86 4.52
C PRO A 228 -13.49 28.21 5.41
N VAL A 229 -12.32 28.27 4.81
CA VAL A 229 -11.12 28.78 5.47
C VAL A 229 -11.36 30.28 5.61
N GLY A 230 -11.63 30.74 6.83
CA GLY A 230 -11.74 32.17 7.11
C GLY A 230 -10.44 32.89 6.78
N ASP A 231 -10.60 33.97 6.08
CA ASP A 231 -9.65 35.07 5.79
C ASP A 231 -8.21 34.87 6.31
N THR A 232 -7.28 34.63 5.37
CA THR A 232 -6.05 35.43 5.25
C THR A 232 -5.25 35.00 4.00
N SER A 233 -5.03 35.99 3.15
CA SER A 233 -4.12 36.06 1.99
C SER A 233 -4.61 35.54 0.64
N ASN A 234 -4.66 36.48 -0.30
CA ASN A 234 -4.99 36.33 -1.71
C ASN A 234 -4.00 35.48 -2.54
N ASP A 235 -2.94 34.94 -1.93
CA ASP A 235 -1.86 34.25 -2.66
C ASP A 235 -2.19 32.82 -3.11
N SER A 236 -3.21 32.18 -2.51
CA SER A 236 -3.57 30.80 -2.86
C SER A 236 -4.49 30.68 -4.08
N ILE A 237 -5.22 31.74 -4.42
CA ILE A 237 -6.17 31.75 -5.55
C ILE A 237 -5.43 31.96 -6.88
N GLU A 238 -4.37 32.76 -6.90
CA GLU A 238 -3.56 32.99 -8.10
C GLU A 238 -2.83 31.72 -8.55
N GLY A 239 -2.32 30.91 -7.62
CA GLY A 239 -1.66 29.63 -7.93
C GLY A 239 -2.59 28.62 -8.59
N PHE A 240 -3.84 28.54 -8.16
CA PHE A 240 -4.82 27.60 -8.72
C PHE A 240 -5.31 28.05 -10.12
N GLN A 241 -5.50 29.34 -10.33
CA GLN A 241 -5.85 29.89 -11.64
C GLN A 241 -4.71 29.75 -12.66
N THR A 242 -3.46 29.79 -12.21
CA THR A 242 -2.29 29.58 -13.08
C THR A 242 -2.19 28.13 -13.56
N ILE A 243 -2.50 27.16 -12.70
CA ILE A 243 -2.49 25.73 -13.07
C ILE A 243 -3.59 25.41 -14.08
N LEU A 244 -4.81 25.92 -13.88
CA LEU A 244 -5.92 25.72 -14.82
C LEU A 244 -5.64 26.37 -16.19
N LYS A 245 -5.02 27.55 -16.20
CA LYS A 245 -4.63 28.23 -17.43
C LYS A 245 -3.54 27.48 -18.21
N GLN A 246 -2.64 26.81 -17.49
CA GLN A 246 -1.58 26.00 -18.10
C GLN A 246 -2.14 24.72 -18.72
N GLU A 247 -3.16 24.09 -18.14
CA GLU A 247 -3.83 22.92 -18.72
C GLU A 247 -4.62 23.27 -19.98
N ASP A 248 -5.31 24.42 -20.02
CA ASP A 248 -6.01 24.90 -21.20
C ASP A 248 -5.04 25.21 -22.35
N ASP A 249 -3.86 25.76 -22.08
CA ASP A 249 -2.83 26.03 -23.07
C ASP A 249 -2.26 24.73 -23.67
N TYR A 250 -2.07 23.67 -22.90
CA TYR A 250 -1.66 22.35 -23.39
C TYR A 250 -2.72 21.70 -24.30
N GLN A 251 -3.99 21.81 -23.94
CA GLN A 251 -5.10 21.29 -24.74
C GLN A 251 -5.22 22.04 -26.09
N ASN A 252 -5.01 23.33 -26.08
CA ASN A 252 -5.03 24.15 -27.29
C ASN A 252 -3.83 23.89 -28.19
N LEU A 253 -2.64 23.68 -27.62
CA LEU A 253 -1.43 23.34 -28.37
C LEU A 253 -1.56 21.99 -29.05
N SER A 254 -2.14 20.99 -28.41
CA SER A 254 -2.37 19.65 -28.99
C SER A 254 -3.35 19.70 -30.17
N LYS A 255 -4.40 20.52 -30.10
CA LYS A 255 -5.36 20.73 -31.19
C LYS A 255 -4.72 21.45 -32.40
N LEU A 256 -3.83 22.41 -32.15
CA LEU A 256 -3.09 23.12 -33.20
C LEU A 256 -2.10 22.18 -33.92
N LEU A 257 -1.41 21.31 -33.21
CA LEU A 257 -0.50 20.32 -33.81
C LEU A 257 -1.23 19.27 -34.63
N LEU A 258 -2.42 18.83 -34.20
CA LEU A 258 -3.25 17.90 -34.97
C LEU A 258 -3.78 18.55 -36.25
N SER A 259 -4.20 19.82 -36.23
CA SER A 259 -4.71 20.55 -37.41
C SER A 259 -3.60 20.78 -38.41
N SER A 260 -2.39 21.10 -37.97
CA SER A 260 -1.22 21.30 -38.90
C SER A 260 -0.77 19.99 -39.55
N ALA A 261 -0.83 18.85 -38.86
CA ALA A 261 -0.50 17.54 -39.43
C ALA A 261 -1.49 17.11 -40.52
N ILE A 262 -2.79 17.42 -40.36
CA ILE A 262 -3.83 17.15 -41.34
C ILE A 262 -3.58 18.02 -42.59
N LEU A 263 -3.24 19.28 -42.46
CA LEU A 263 -2.97 20.21 -43.57
C LEU A 263 -1.76 19.77 -44.40
N VAL A 264 -0.67 19.35 -43.78
CA VAL A 264 0.52 18.81 -44.44
C VAL A 264 0.20 17.50 -45.16
N GLY A 265 -0.62 16.63 -44.55
CA GLY A 265 -1.09 15.39 -45.18
C GLY A 265 -1.88 15.65 -46.47
N PHE A 266 -2.79 16.62 -46.47
CA PHE A 266 -3.57 17.02 -47.65
C PHE A 266 -2.68 17.60 -48.78
N LEU A 267 -1.69 18.42 -48.47
CA LEU A 267 -0.75 18.96 -49.44
C LEU A 267 0.09 17.90 -50.07
N LEU A 268 0.55 16.89 -49.35
CA LEU A 268 1.35 15.78 -49.87
C LEU A 268 0.55 14.85 -50.79
N VAL A 269 -0.75 14.64 -50.49
CA VAL A 269 -1.65 13.85 -51.35
C VAL A 269 -1.98 14.61 -52.62
N SER A 270 -2.23 15.91 -52.55
CA SER A 270 -2.50 16.74 -53.74
C SER A 270 -1.31 16.83 -54.68
N CYS A 271 -0.08 16.88 -54.20
CA CYS A 271 1.14 16.83 -55.03
C CYS A 271 1.38 15.47 -55.73
N ARG A 272 0.80 14.37 -55.26
CA ARG A 272 0.90 13.05 -55.91
C ARG A 272 -0.14 12.82 -57.02
N ILE A 273 -1.24 13.57 -57.02
CA ILE A 273 -2.30 13.44 -58.05
C ILE A 273 -2.03 14.30 -59.28
N SER A 274 -1.10 15.27 -59.20
CA SER A 274 -0.71 16.14 -60.29
C SER A 274 0.61 15.76 -61.01
N ARG A 275 1.01 14.48 -60.91
CA ARG A 275 2.07 13.89 -61.74
C ARG A 275 1.56 12.73 -62.56
#